data_6c41388f4d4fd3daade919c8de5c04ca
#
_entry.id   6c41388f4d4fd3daade919c8de5c04ca
#
_cell.length_a   1.000
_cell.length_b   1.000
_cell.length_c   1.000
_cell.angle_alpha   90.00
_cell.angle_beta   90.00
_cell.angle_gamma   90.00
#
_symmetry.space_group_name_H-M   'P 1'
#
loop_
_entity.id
_entity.type
_entity.pdbx_description
1 polymer ?
#
loop_
_entity_poly.entity_id
_entity_poly.type
_entity_poly.pdbx_seq_one_letter_code
_entity_poly.pdbx_strand_id
1 'polypeptide(L)'
;MKKASNLNDYQAITDLLTSHYLKGAISGKGSEMKPTFHNEASWYGYVGQDLIAGPIQTLYDWHDGNGAATDLVFNISKIEIVGTAASVRIELDNWKGSRFTDFFNMLKVDGKWKVMNKVFYLHP
;
A
#
# COMPACT_ATOMS: atom_id res chain seq x y z
N MET A 1 21.51 -8.22 17.41
CA MET A 1 21.18 -6.86 17.21
C MET A 1 20.44 -6.61 15.93
N LYS A 2 21.08 -6.90 14.81
CA LYS A 2 20.47 -6.64 13.51
C LYS A 2 19.22 -7.48 13.27
N LYS A 3 19.19 -8.73 13.78
CA LYS A 3 18.01 -9.58 13.66
C LYS A 3 16.81 -9.02 14.43
N ALA A 4 17.04 -8.50 15.63
CA ALA A 4 15.98 -7.88 16.42
C ALA A 4 15.43 -6.65 15.72
N SER A 5 16.31 -5.80 15.13
CA SER A 5 15.90 -4.65 14.34
C SER A 5 15.05 -5.07 13.15
N ASN A 6 15.44 -6.15 12.43
CA ASN A 6 14.69 -6.64 11.30
C ASN A 6 13.31 -7.15 11.70
N LEU A 7 13.20 -7.87 12.83
CA LEU A 7 11.91 -8.32 13.32
C LEU A 7 11.01 -7.15 13.66
N ASN A 8 11.55 -6.11 14.29
CA ASN A 8 10.79 -4.90 14.59
C ASN A 8 10.36 -4.18 13.31
N ASP A 9 11.22 -4.17 12.30
CA ASP A 9 10.90 -3.54 11.01
C ASP A 9 9.81 -4.32 10.28
N TYR A 10 9.83 -5.65 10.28
CA TYR A 10 8.73 -6.45 9.71
C TYR A 10 7.40 -6.13 10.38
N GLN A 11 7.40 -6.07 11.70
CA GLN A 11 6.17 -5.76 12.45
C GLN A 11 5.71 -4.33 12.17
N ALA A 12 6.64 -3.38 12.12
CA ALA A 12 6.30 -1.98 11.85
C ALA A 12 5.68 -1.81 10.46
N ILE A 13 6.22 -2.49 9.45
CA ILE A 13 5.66 -2.46 8.09
C ILE A 13 4.27 -3.09 8.07
N THR A 14 4.12 -4.26 8.70
CA THR A 14 2.82 -4.93 8.77
C THR A 14 1.78 -4.06 9.43
N ASP A 15 2.12 -3.43 10.55
CA ASP A 15 1.21 -2.56 11.29
C ASP A 15 0.84 -1.32 10.48
N LEU A 16 1.82 -0.72 9.81
CA LEU A 16 1.57 0.45 8.97
C LEU A 16 0.57 0.13 7.86
N LEU A 17 0.79 -0.97 7.15
CA LEU A 17 -0.06 -1.35 6.03
C LEU A 17 -1.46 -1.76 6.49
N THR A 18 -1.56 -2.50 7.59
CA THR A 18 -2.86 -2.96 8.11
C THR A 18 -3.66 -1.81 8.70
N SER A 19 -3.02 -0.95 9.51
CA SER A 19 -3.71 0.10 10.26
C SER A 19 -4.07 1.31 9.40
N HIS A 20 -3.40 1.50 8.27
CA HIS A 20 -3.60 2.70 7.44
C HIS A 20 -3.99 2.36 6.01
N TYR A 21 -3.16 1.66 5.24
CA TYR A 21 -3.47 1.36 3.85
C TYR A 21 -4.72 0.53 3.70
N LEU A 22 -4.75 -0.62 4.35
CA LEU A 22 -5.86 -1.57 4.23
C LEU A 22 -7.11 -1.04 4.93
N LYS A 23 -6.95 -0.39 6.06
CA LYS A 23 -8.06 0.25 6.73
C LYS A 23 -8.68 1.35 5.87
N GLY A 24 -7.86 2.16 5.21
CA GLY A 24 -8.33 3.21 4.30
C GLY A 24 -9.04 2.64 3.08
N ALA A 25 -8.57 1.52 2.54
CA ALA A 25 -9.24 0.84 1.45
C ALA A 25 -10.61 0.31 1.86
N ILE A 26 -10.69 -0.30 3.04
CA ILE A 26 -11.94 -0.87 3.57
C ILE A 26 -12.95 0.23 3.86
N SER A 27 -12.52 1.33 4.47
CA SER A 27 -13.39 2.45 4.81
C SER A 27 -13.74 3.34 3.62
N GLY A 28 -12.91 3.31 2.57
CA GLY A 28 -13.06 4.20 1.42
C GLY A 28 -12.66 5.63 1.71
N LYS A 29 -11.78 5.82 2.69
CA LYS A 29 -11.31 7.17 3.09
C LYS A 29 -9.83 7.34 2.81
N GLY A 30 -9.51 8.20 1.86
CA GLY A 30 -8.13 8.51 1.52
C GLY A 30 -7.34 9.06 2.70
N SER A 31 -7.99 9.83 3.58
CA SER A 31 -7.35 10.38 4.77
C SER A 31 -6.82 9.32 5.73
N GLU A 32 -7.50 8.16 5.81
CA GLU A 32 -7.04 7.05 6.65
C GLU A 32 -5.85 6.31 6.03
N MET A 33 -5.75 6.33 4.71
CA MET A 33 -4.67 5.71 3.95
C MET A 33 -3.38 6.56 3.96
N LYS A 34 -3.52 7.86 4.07
CA LYS A 34 -2.45 8.82 3.89
C LYS A 34 -1.19 8.58 4.75
N PRO A 35 -1.28 8.17 6.03
CA PRO A 35 -0.07 7.92 6.83
C PRO A 35 0.83 6.82 6.29
N THR A 36 0.33 5.96 5.39
CA THR A 36 1.12 4.89 4.77
C THR A 36 2.22 5.43 3.86
N PHE A 37 1.95 6.55 3.19
CA PHE A 37 2.77 7.02 2.07
C PHE A 37 3.57 8.25 2.44
N HIS A 38 4.77 8.34 1.83
CA HIS A 38 5.52 9.57 1.84
C HIS A 38 4.77 10.61 1.02
N ASN A 39 4.92 11.90 1.37
CA ASN A 39 4.21 12.98 0.66
C ASN A 39 4.64 13.13 -0.81
N GLU A 40 5.83 12.63 -1.17
CA GLU A 40 6.31 12.63 -2.56
C GLU A 40 6.05 11.29 -3.26
N ALA A 41 5.26 10.42 -2.67
CA ALA A 41 4.98 9.10 -3.24
C ALA A 41 4.15 9.21 -4.51
N SER A 42 4.24 8.17 -5.33
CA SER A 42 3.52 8.06 -6.60
C SER A 42 2.99 6.65 -6.78
N TRP A 43 2.07 6.48 -7.72
CA TRP A 43 1.48 5.18 -8.00
C TRP A 43 1.27 4.97 -9.48
N TYR A 44 1.28 3.69 -9.89
CA TYR A 44 1.27 3.29 -11.29
C TYR A 44 0.54 1.97 -11.46
N GLY A 45 -0.14 1.84 -12.57
CA GLY A 45 -0.78 0.58 -12.98
C GLY A 45 -1.72 0.80 -14.14
N TYR A 46 -2.28 -0.30 -14.64
CA TYR A 46 -3.27 -0.22 -15.70
C TYR A 46 -4.65 -0.56 -15.17
N VAL A 47 -5.64 0.21 -15.59
CA VAL A 47 -7.05 -0.14 -15.43
C VAL A 47 -7.58 -0.32 -16.86
N GLY A 48 -7.76 -1.57 -17.28
CA GLY A 48 -7.99 -1.86 -18.68
C GLY A 48 -6.79 -1.45 -19.51
N GLN A 49 -6.98 -0.53 -20.44
CA GLN A 49 -5.92 0.01 -21.30
C GLN A 49 -5.42 1.37 -20.83
N ASP A 50 -5.98 1.90 -19.76
CA ASP A 50 -5.64 3.23 -19.26
C ASP A 50 -4.49 3.14 -18.25
N LEU A 51 -3.40 3.84 -18.53
CA LEU A 51 -2.28 3.94 -17.60
C LEU A 51 -2.61 4.94 -16.50
N ILE A 52 -2.56 4.46 -15.26
CA ILE A 52 -2.59 5.33 -14.08
C ILE A 52 -1.14 5.62 -13.71
N ALA A 53 -0.78 6.89 -13.65
CA ALA A 53 0.56 7.31 -13.27
C ALA A 53 0.47 8.72 -12.70
N GLY A 54 0.87 8.89 -11.45
CA GLY A 54 0.81 10.23 -10.87
C GLY A 54 1.09 10.26 -9.38
N PRO A 55 0.93 11.45 -8.78
CA PRO A 55 1.18 11.62 -7.36
C PRO A 55 0.16 10.83 -6.54
N ILE A 56 0.59 10.41 -5.37
CA ILE A 56 -0.23 9.57 -4.48
C ILE A 56 -1.54 10.24 -4.06
N GLN A 57 -1.60 11.57 -4.08
CA GLN A 57 -2.82 12.29 -3.76
C GLN A 57 -3.99 11.84 -4.64
N THR A 58 -3.72 11.47 -5.90
CA THR A 58 -4.77 11.01 -6.81
C THR A 58 -5.35 9.65 -6.40
N LEU A 59 -4.59 8.82 -5.68
CA LEU A 59 -5.11 7.59 -5.09
C LEU A 59 -6.10 7.92 -3.96
N TYR A 60 -5.77 8.87 -3.11
CA TYR A 60 -6.67 9.28 -2.02
C TYR A 60 -7.99 9.83 -2.58
N ASP A 61 -7.87 10.65 -3.61
CA ASP A 61 -9.04 11.22 -4.28
C ASP A 61 -9.91 10.12 -4.90
N TRP A 62 -9.28 9.10 -5.47
CA TRP A 62 -10.00 7.97 -6.04
C TRP A 62 -10.80 7.22 -4.96
N HIS A 63 -10.19 6.96 -3.80
CA HIS A 63 -10.87 6.28 -2.70
C HIS A 63 -12.04 7.11 -2.18
N ASP A 64 -11.83 8.41 -2.01
CA ASP A 64 -12.88 9.31 -1.55
C ASP A 64 -14.07 9.33 -2.51
N GLY A 65 -13.81 9.18 -3.80
CA GLY A 65 -14.85 9.19 -4.84
C GLY A 65 -15.53 7.86 -5.10
N ASN A 66 -14.93 6.74 -4.68
CA ASN A 66 -15.43 5.39 -5.00
C ASN A 66 -15.99 4.62 -3.82
N GLY A 67 -15.78 5.10 -2.60
CA GLY A 67 -16.38 4.55 -1.41
C GLY A 67 -15.69 3.30 -0.86
N ALA A 68 -16.31 2.74 0.16
CA ALA A 68 -15.76 1.65 0.97
C ALA A 68 -15.70 0.31 0.23
N ALA A 69 -14.66 -0.47 0.52
CA ALA A 69 -14.51 -1.85 0.06
C ALA A 69 -14.67 -2.77 1.28
N THR A 70 -15.87 -2.85 1.82
CA THR A 70 -16.15 -3.51 3.10
C THR A 70 -15.86 -5.00 3.12
N ASP A 71 -15.90 -5.65 1.95
CA ASP A 71 -15.67 -7.10 1.84
C ASP A 71 -14.25 -7.44 1.37
N LEU A 72 -13.35 -6.48 1.40
CA LEU A 72 -11.96 -6.67 0.99
C LEU A 72 -11.28 -7.75 1.83
N VAL A 73 -10.67 -8.70 1.15
CA VAL A 73 -9.81 -9.73 1.74
C VAL A 73 -8.40 -9.48 1.25
N PHE A 74 -7.44 -9.56 2.15
CA PHE A 74 -6.06 -9.25 1.78
C PHE A 74 -5.08 -10.24 2.41
N ASN A 75 -3.90 -10.33 1.79
CA ASN A 75 -2.78 -11.09 2.32
C ASN A 75 -1.48 -10.36 1.95
N ILE A 76 -0.69 -10.00 2.96
CA ILE A 76 0.66 -9.50 2.73
C ILE A 76 1.52 -10.73 2.48
N SER A 77 1.79 -11.00 1.21
CA SER A 77 2.39 -12.26 0.77
C SER A 77 3.92 -12.26 0.82
N LYS A 78 4.54 -11.08 0.81
CA LYS A 78 6.00 -10.98 0.86
C LYS A 78 6.42 -9.64 1.43
N ILE A 79 7.37 -9.66 2.35
CA ILE A 79 8.08 -8.46 2.83
C ILE A 79 9.57 -8.76 2.76
N GLU A 80 10.31 -7.93 2.07
CA GLU A 80 11.75 -8.06 1.92
C GLU A 80 12.41 -6.77 2.37
N ILE A 81 13.32 -6.85 3.34
CA ILE A 81 13.95 -5.69 3.98
C ILE A 81 15.45 -5.80 3.86
N VAL A 82 16.08 -4.73 3.37
CA VAL A 82 17.53 -4.58 3.39
C VAL A 82 17.84 -3.18 3.93
N GLY A 83 18.32 -3.11 5.17
CA GLY A 83 18.62 -1.82 5.82
C GLY A 83 17.39 -0.92 5.90
N THR A 84 17.46 0.25 5.29
CA THR A 84 16.37 1.22 5.29
C THR A 84 15.45 1.11 4.08
N ALA A 85 15.62 0.08 3.26
CA ALA A 85 14.81 -0.13 2.07
C ALA A 85 14.01 -1.42 2.20
N ALA A 86 12.80 -1.42 1.65
CA ALA A 86 11.96 -2.62 1.65
C ALA A 86 11.09 -2.68 0.41
N SER A 87 10.70 -3.91 0.06
CA SER A 87 9.71 -4.16 -0.97
C SER A 87 8.64 -5.11 -0.40
N VAL A 88 7.38 -4.85 -0.74
CA VAL A 88 6.24 -5.57 -0.20
C VAL A 88 5.30 -5.95 -1.32
N ARG A 89 4.75 -7.16 -1.23
CA ARG A 89 3.70 -7.62 -2.13
C ARG A 89 2.44 -7.90 -1.33
N ILE A 90 1.31 -7.36 -1.78
CA ILE A 90 0.00 -7.59 -1.16
C ILE A 90 -0.96 -8.13 -2.21
N GLU A 91 -1.64 -9.22 -1.87
CA GLU A 91 -2.76 -9.72 -2.65
C GLU A 91 -4.04 -9.16 -2.05
N LEU A 92 -4.88 -8.60 -2.90
CA LEU A 92 -6.16 -8.01 -2.48
C LEU A 92 -7.27 -8.62 -3.32
N ASP A 93 -8.24 -9.22 -2.64
CA ASP A 93 -9.37 -9.83 -3.32
C ASP A 93 -10.65 -9.17 -2.88
N ASN A 94 -11.63 -9.23 -3.77
CA ASN A 94 -12.95 -8.68 -3.52
C ASN A 94 -12.93 -7.18 -3.17
N TRP A 95 -12.08 -6.44 -3.86
CA TRP A 95 -12.10 -4.98 -3.78
C TRP A 95 -13.24 -4.51 -4.68
N LYS A 96 -14.46 -4.50 -4.11
CA LYS A 96 -15.69 -4.21 -4.84
C LYS A 96 -15.83 -5.11 -6.08
N GLY A 97 -15.50 -6.39 -5.90
CA GLY A 97 -15.56 -7.41 -6.95
C GLY A 97 -14.29 -7.58 -7.78
N SER A 98 -13.30 -6.74 -7.58
CA SER A 98 -12.03 -6.81 -8.33
C SER A 98 -10.91 -7.41 -7.50
N ARG A 99 -9.93 -8.00 -8.19
CA ARG A 99 -8.73 -8.54 -7.57
C ARG A 99 -7.50 -7.75 -8.04
N PHE A 100 -6.67 -7.37 -7.08
CA PHE A 100 -5.42 -6.65 -7.35
C PHE A 100 -4.23 -7.36 -6.71
N THR A 101 -3.07 -7.18 -7.32
CA THR A 101 -1.78 -7.42 -6.67
C THR A 101 -1.07 -6.08 -6.59
N ASP A 102 -0.65 -5.70 -5.40
CA ASP A 102 0.09 -4.45 -5.18
C ASP A 102 1.54 -4.75 -4.87
N PHE A 103 2.44 -3.98 -5.47
CA PHE A 103 3.86 -3.96 -5.14
C PHE A 103 4.21 -2.60 -4.57
N PHE A 104 4.78 -2.58 -3.37
CA PHE A 104 5.21 -1.36 -2.71
C PHE A 104 6.72 -1.34 -2.56
N ASN A 105 7.33 -0.21 -2.88
CA ASN A 105 8.71 0.06 -2.49
C ASN A 105 8.70 1.09 -1.36
N MET A 106 9.46 0.81 -0.32
CA MET A 106 9.41 1.56 0.93
C MET A 106 10.79 2.03 1.37
N LEU A 107 10.79 3.13 2.11
CA LEU A 107 11.98 3.61 2.81
C LEU A 107 11.65 3.90 4.27
N LYS A 108 12.66 3.70 5.12
CA LYS A 108 12.60 4.11 6.52
C LYS A 108 13.17 5.52 6.61
N VAL A 109 12.29 6.50 6.78
CA VAL A 109 12.63 7.92 6.79
C VAL A 109 12.40 8.45 8.19
N ASP A 110 13.43 9.02 8.79
CA ASP A 110 13.38 9.54 10.18
C ASP A 110 12.82 8.50 11.17
N GLY A 111 13.26 7.27 11.02
CA GLY A 111 12.86 6.17 11.89
C GLY A 111 11.49 5.57 11.59
N LYS A 112 10.81 6.02 10.54
CA LYS A 112 9.46 5.55 10.19
C LYS A 112 9.42 5.02 8.76
N TRP A 113 8.78 3.87 8.60
CA TRP A 113 8.57 3.30 7.27
C TRP A 113 7.49 4.07 6.51
N LYS A 114 7.79 4.36 5.24
CA LYS A 114 6.85 5.01 4.32
C LYS A 114 6.92 4.35 2.95
N VAL A 115 5.77 4.18 2.32
CA VAL A 115 5.71 3.73 0.93
C VAL A 115 6.09 4.89 0.02
N MET A 116 7.05 4.66 -0.85
CA MET A 116 7.54 5.64 -1.82
C MET A 116 6.88 5.51 -3.17
N ASN A 117 6.54 4.29 -3.57
CA ASN A 117 5.71 4.09 -4.75
C ASN A 117 4.89 2.81 -4.63
N LYS A 118 3.78 2.79 -5.35
CA LYS A 118 2.89 1.66 -5.49
C LYS A 118 2.77 1.34 -6.98
N VAL A 119 3.00 0.07 -7.33
CA VAL A 119 2.73 -0.43 -8.67
C VAL A 119 1.72 -1.56 -8.52
N PHE A 120 0.61 -1.47 -9.22
CA PHE A 120 -0.45 -2.46 -9.07
C PHE A 120 -0.78 -3.17 -10.38
N TYR A 121 -1.31 -4.37 -10.24
CA TYR A 121 -1.89 -5.13 -11.34
C TYR A 121 -3.35 -5.44 -11.02
N LEU A 122 -4.25 -5.04 -11.91
CA LEU A 122 -5.66 -5.40 -11.82
C LEU A 122 -5.88 -6.68 -12.63
N HIS A 123 -6.30 -7.75 -11.95
CA HIS A 123 -6.56 -9.03 -12.58
C HIS A 123 -7.84 -8.97 -13.43
N PRO A 124 -7.84 -9.64 -14.62
CA PRO A 124 -9.04 -9.70 -15.48
C PRO A 124 -10.19 -10.48 -14.86
#